data_4ca4aedf9f7dd0b963c725c40d08c2a8
#
_entry.id   4ca4aedf9f7dd0b963c725c40d08c2a8
#
_cell.length_a   1.000
_cell.length_b   1.000
_cell.length_c   1.000
_cell.angle_alpha   90.00
_cell.angle_beta   90.00
_cell.angle_gamma   90.00
#
_symmetry.space_group_name_H-M   'P 1'
#
loop_
_entity.id
_entity.type
_entity.pdbx_description
1 polymer ?
#
loop_
_entity_poly.entity_id
_entity_poly.type
_entity_poly.pdbx_seq_one_letter_code
_entity_poly.pdbx_strand_id
1 'polypeptide(L)'
;MNKQCWICGVAFLAGSLLNAQDVSQAPPEGPKAVVANRSEQFVELLRRAKAGDGHAQYSVANAYSVGTGVPRDDAEAIRWCLQAAQKGLAAAQNRMGYLYENGLGVPQDFLEAARYFSSAAEQKLAVAQHNLGHMYQYGQGVPRDYARAADLYGQAAAQGLGAAQNELGEAYARGTGVPKSEASAFRLFLLAAEQGEASAQQNLGVMYLEGRGTARNYPEALRWFSQAASRGLVDAYRSLGHMYEYGKGVDRDPVKAVEWYRKAAEVGLVTAQLELGDLYRIGEGVQQDYFEAAKWFRRAAEQGNPIGENTIGYMYCRGEGVSRDYRQGAEWLQKAADQNYALAQSNLGVLYQNGLGVPLSYPEAYKWFTLAANGRATSRRALQALAEIMTKAQLREGKAMVSDWQSHHGNLELAGENAQATELDSYAASQP
;
A
#
# COMPACT_ATOMS: atom_id res chain seq x y z
N MET A 1 2.44 9.03 8.15
CA MET A 1 1.11 9.65 8.26
C MET A 1 1.20 11.09 7.79
N ASN A 2 1.18 11.35 6.52
CA ASN A 2 1.22 12.70 5.97
C ASN A 2 -0.01 12.90 5.05
N LYS A 3 -1.06 13.54 5.62
CA LYS A 3 -2.33 13.87 4.97
C LYS A 3 -2.26 15.08 4.01
N GLN A 4 -1.10 15.43 3.47
CA GLN A 4 -0.92 16.71 2.75
C GLN A 4 -0.77 16.62 1.22
N CYS A 5 -0.81 15.45 0.58
CA CYS A 5 -0.44 15.36 -0.85
C CYS A 5 -1.57 15.28 -1.88
N TRP A 6 -2.87 15.33 -1.51
CA TRP A 6 -3.96 15.13 -2.47
C TRP A 6 -4.71 16.40 -2.91
N ILE A 7 -4.35 17.58 -2.38
CA ILE A 7 -5.03 18.84 -2.74
C ILE A 7 -4.61 19.38 -4.12
N CYS A 8 -3.49 18.95 -4.68
CA CYS A 8 -2.95 19.45 -5.97
C CYS A 8 -3.48 18.76 -7.23
N GLY A 9 -4.18 17.64 -7.15
CA GLY A 9 -4.59 16.85 -8.33
C GLY A 9 -5.79 17.38 -9.13
N VAL A 10 -6.56 18.34 -8.65
CA VAL A 10 -7.79 18.80 -9.31
C VAL A 10 -7.65 20.16 -10.02
N ALA A 11 -6.48 20.76 -10.01
CA ALA A 11 -6.28 22.12 -10.57
C ALA A 11 -5.89 22.17 -12.07
N PHE A 12 -5.83 21.06 -12.81
CA PHE A 12 -5.24 21.04 -14.16
C PHE A 12 -6.16 20.61 -15.32
N LEU A 13 -7.48 20.70 -15.20
CA LEU A 13 -8.39 20.44 -16.32
C LEU A 13 -9.43 21.54 -16.56
N ALA A 14 -9.01 22.81 -16.53
CA ALA A 14 -9.84 23.91 -16.99
C ALA A 14 -9.03 24.98 -17.75
N GLY A 15 -8.18 24.56 -18.66
CA GLY A 15 -7.30 25.49 -19.36
C GLY A 15 -6.85 25.03 -20.74
N SER A 16 -7.77 24.60 -21.61
CA SER A 16 -7.43 24.53 -23.03
C SER A 16 -8.68 24.61 -23.90
N LEU A 17 -9.11 25.83 -24.16
CA LEU A 17 -9.81 26.27 -25.37
C LEU A 17 -9.88 27.81 -25.34
N LEU A 18 -8.75 28.46 -25.59
CA LEU A 18 -8.72 29.83 -26.09
C LEU A 18 -7.73 29.84 -27.25
N ASN A 19 -8.29 30.08 -28.43
CA ASN A 19 -7.56 30.23 -29.67
C ASN A 19 -6.41 31.24 -29.54
N ALA A 20 -5.23 30.82 -29.98
CA ALA A 20 -4.10 31.69 -30.24
C ALA A 20 -4.36 32.51 -31.50
N GLN A 21 -4.94 33.68 -31.36
CA GLN A 21 -4.79 34.80 -32.32
C GLN A 21 -5.03 36.12 -31.57
N ASP A 22 -4.10 37.07 -31.77
CA ASP A 22 -3.99 38.42 -31.20
C ASP A 22 -3.36 38.54 -29.81
N VAL A 23 -2.04 38.42 -29.79
CA VAL A 23 -1.21 39.02 -28.74
C VAL A 23 -0.61 40.32 -29.31
N SER A 24 -1.35 41.43 -29.19
CA SER A 24 -0.76 42.75 -29.19
C SER A 24 -0.09 42.93 -27.81
N GLN A 25 1.21 43.21 -27.83
CA GLN A 25 2.05 43.33 -26.64
C GLN A 25 1.63 44.52 -25.79
N ALA A 26 0.95 44.22 -24.63
CA ALA A 26 0.94 45.14 -23.51
C ALA A 26 2.14 44.80 -22.58
N PRO A 27 2.80 45.83 -21.98
CA PRO A 27 3.92 45.55 -21.06
C PRO A 27 3.45 44.73 -19.88
N PRO A 28 4.33 43.88 -19.25
CA PRO A 28 3.94 43.02 -18.14
C PRO A 28 3.44 43.90 -16.98
N GLU A 29 2.19 43.70 -16.59
CA GLU A 29 1.59 44.33 -15.43
C GLU A 29 2.40 44.02 -14.17
N GLY A 30 2.76 45.02 -13.39
CA GLY A 30 3.50 44.83 -12.14
C GLY A 30 2.67 44.07 -11.12
N PRO A 31 3.30 43.43 -10.11
CA PRO A 31 2.61 42.56 -9.14
C PRO A 31 1.39 43.18 -8.46
N LYS A 32 1.37 44.49 -8.25
CA LYS A 32 0.22 45.23 -7.67
C LYS A 32 -0.98 45.31 -8.63
N ALA A 33 -0.76 45.49 -9.93
CA ALA A 33 -1.83 45.48 -10.92
C ALA A 33 -2.48 44.11 -11.08
N VAL A 34 -1.68 43.04 -11.04
CA VAL A 34 -2.17 41.66 -11.07
C VAL A 34 -3.04 41.35 -9.87
N VAL A 35 -2.67 41.82 -8.69
CA VAL A 35 -3.48 41.59 -7.45
C VAL A 35 -4.78 42.37 -7.48
N ALA A 36 -4.75 43.66 -7.92
CA ALA A 36 -5.94 44.46 -8.06
C ALA A 36 -6.94 43.88 -9.07
N ASN A 37 -6.48 43.43 -10.22
CA ASN A 37 -7.30 42.78 -11.23
C ASN A 37 -7.96 41.46 -10.71
N ARG A 38 -7.25 40.65 -9.96
CA ARG A 38 -7.79 39.44 -9.36
C ARG A 38 -8.89 39.75 -8.31
N SER A 39 -8.73 40.82 -7.54
CA SER A 39 -9.75 41.26 -6.56
C SER A 39 -11.03 41.76 -7.25
N GLU A 40 -10.91 42.50 -8.34
CA GLU A 40 -12.08 42.96 -9.13
C GLU A 40 -12.81 41.77 -9.78
N GLN A 41 -12.07 40.81 -10.35
CA GLN A 41 -12.64 39.58 -10.90
C GLN A 41 -13.38 38.76 -9.82
N PHE A 42 -12.84 38.70 -8.60
CA PHE A 42 -13.50 38.02 -7.50
C PHE A 42 -14.80 38.72 -7.07
N VAL A 43 -14.83 40.07 -7.04
CA VAL A 43 -16.04 40.84 -6.70
C VAL A 43 -17.18 40.58 -7.71
N GLU A 44 -16.88 40.55 -9.02
CA GLU A 44 -17.90 40.24 -10.01
C GLU A 44 -18.36 38.78 -9.91
N LEU A 45 -17.43 37.83 -9.66
CA LEU A 45 -17.75 36.45 -9.45
C LEU A 45 -18.68 36.27 -8.23
N LEU A 46 -18.37 36.96 -7.13
CA LEU A 46 -19.20 36.96 -5.91
C LEU A 46 -20.59 37.54 -6.14
N ARG A 47 -20.71 38.59 -6.95
CA ARG A 47 -22.00 39.16 -7.36
C ARG A 47 -22.87 38.13 -8.08
N ARG A 48 -22.32 37.41 -9.05
CA ARG A 48 -23.02 36.33 -9.76
C ARG A 48 -23.39 35.16 -8.83
N ALA A 49 -22.48 34.77 -7.96
CA ALA A 49 -22.72 33.71 -6.97
C ALA A 49 -23.88 34.07 -6.04
N LYS A 50 -23.94 35.31 -5.55
CA LYS A 50 -25.05 35.84 -4.75
C LYS A 50 -26.38 35.89 -5.54
N ALA A 51 -26.32 36.09 -6.85
CA ALA A 51 -27.50 36.02 -7.72
C ALA A 51 -27.98 34.57 -8.01
N GLY A 52 -27.28 33.55 -7.45
CA GLY A 52 -27.70 32.16 -7.53
C GLY A 52 -27.10 31.36 -8.68
N ASP A 53 -26.09 31.90 -9.40
CA ASP A 53 -25.34 31.18 -10.42
C ASP A 53 -24.49 30.06 -9.75
N GLY A 54 -24.86 28.79 -9.96
CA GLY A 54 -24.19 27.65 -9.35
C GLY A 54 -22.72 27.50 -9.78
N HIS A 55 -22.37 27.84 -11.02
CA HIS A 55 -20.98 27.83 -11.50
C HIS A 55 -20.17 28.93 -10.83
N ALA A 56 -20.73 30.12 -10.67
CA ALA A 56 -20.09 31.20 -9.94
C ALA A 56 -19.92 30.86 -8.45
N GLN A 57 -20.91 30.22 -7.81
CA GLN A 57 -20.81 29.72 -6.44
C GLN A 57 -19.66 28.74 -6.26
N TYR A 58 -19.51 27.78 -7.16
CA TYR A 58 -18.39 26.83 -7.13
C TYR A 58 -17.03 27.49 -7.38
N SER A 59 -16.99 28.46 -8.27
CA SER A 59 -15.77 29.25 -8.52
C SER A 59 -15.38 30.12 -7.32
N VAL A 60 -16.36 30.71 -6.60
CA VAL A 60 -16.15 31.42 -5.33
C VAL A 60 -15.63 30.46 -4.25
N ALA A 61 -16.21 29.25 -4.17
CA ALA A 61 -15.71 28.21 -3.26
C ALA A 61 -14.25 27.88 -3.52
N ASN A 62 -13.86 27.74 -4.79
CA ASN A 62 -12.47 27.50 -5.17
C ASN A 62 -11.56 28.70 -4.82
N ALA A 63 -12.02 29.93 -5.06
CA ALA A 63 -11.27 31.15 -4.72
C ALA A 63 -10.97 31.21 -3.21
N TYR A 64 -11.95 30.96 -2.35
CA TYR A 64 -11.75 30.89 -0.90
C TYR A 64 -10.82 29.74 -0.47
N SER A 65 -10.91 28.57 -1.09
CA SER A 65 -10.07 27.41 -0.71
C SER A 65 -8.60 27.59 -1.05
N VAL A 66 -8.29 28.35 -2.12
CA VAL A 66 -6.90 28.59 -2.61
C VAL A 66 -6.38 29.95 -2.16
N GLY A 67 -7.25 30.91 -1.86
CA GLY A 67 -6.88 32.29 -1.57
C GLY A 67 -6.64 33.12 -2.83
N THR A 68 -7.41 32.89 -3.91
CA THR A 68 -7.25 33.61 -5.17
C THR A 68 -8.16 34.81 -5.24
N GLY A 69 -7.59 36.02 -5.16
CA GLY A 69 -8.33 37.29 -5.15
C GLY A 69 -9.05 37.63 -3.85
N VAL A 70 -8.99 36.71 -2.87
CA VAL A 70 -9.57 36.79 -1.53
C VAL A 70 -8.68 35.99 -0.56
N PRO A 71 -8.57 36.37 0.73
CA PRO A 71 -7.91 35.56 1.73
C PRO A 71 -8.53 34.14 1.81
N ARG A 72 -7.71 33.14 2.03
CA ARG A 72 -8.19 31.75 2.19
C ARG A 72 -9.13 31.67 3.37
N ASP A 73 -10.27 31.01 3.15
CA ASP A 73 -11.27 30.74 4.16
C ASP A 73 -11.97 29.42 3.81
N ASP A 74 -11.58 28.34 4.50
CA ASP A 74 -12.09 27.02 4.25
C ASP A 74 -13.59 26.90 4.63
N ALA A 75 -14.09 27.65 5.60
CA ALA A 75 -15.50 27.64 5.99
C ALA A 75 -16.38 28.30 4.90
N GLU A 76 -15.95 29.44 4.39
CA GLU A 76 -16.64 30.09 3.25
C GLU A 76 -16.57 29.21 2.00
N ALA A 77 -15.42 28.57 1.73
CA ALA A 77 -15.26 27.65 0.61
C ALA A 77 -16.30 26.51 0.68
N ILE A 78 -16.48 25.88 1.85
CA ILE A 78 -17.48 24.81 2.05
C ILE A 78 -18.88 25.34 1.88
N ARG A 79 -19.21 26.49 2.47
CA ARG A 79 -20.54 27.10 2.38
C ARG A 79 -20.96 27.36 0.93
N TRP A 80 -20.08 27.95 0.14
CA TRP A 80 -20.35 28.22 -1.27
C TRP A 80 -20.37 26.94 -2.12
N CYS A 81 -19.52 25.96 -1.79
CA CYS A 81 -19.53 24.65 -2.44
C CYS A 81 -20.88 23.91 -2.20
N LEU A 82 -21.38 23.95 -0.97
CA LEU A 82 -22.68 23.38 -0.61
C LEU A 82 -23.84 24.01 -1.38
N GLN A 83 -23.85 25.34 -1.50
CA GLN A 83 -24.86 26.04 -2.31
C GLN A 83 -24.82 25.61 -3.78
N ALA A 84 -23.63 25.51 -4.37
CA ALA A 84 -23.45 25.02 -5.74
C ALA A 84 -23.89 23.56 -5.91
N ALA A 85 -23.59 22.70 -4.94
CA ALA A 85 -24.02 21.31 -4.92
C ALA A 85 -25.54 21.14 -4.82
N GLN A 86 -26.20 21.97 -4.00
CA GLN A 86 -27.67 22.03 -3.89
C GLN A 86 -28.32 22.51 -5.19
N LYS A 87 -27.63 23.30 -6.01
CA LYS A 87 -28.08 23.68 -7.36
C LYS A 87 -27.86 22.57 -8.40
N GLY A 88 -27.33 21.42 -7.97
CA GLY A 88 -27.11 20.26 -8.81
C GLY A 88 -25.80 20.25 -9.61
N LEU A 89 -24.87 21.17 -9.32
CA LEU A 89 -23.58 21.17 -10.04
C LEU A 89 -22.74 19.95 -9.69
N ALA A 90 -22.53 19.04 -10.63
CA ALA A 90 -21.83 17.76 -10.44
C ALA A 90 -20.43 17.92 -9.80
N ALA A 91 -19.65 18.92 -10.25
CA ALA A 91 -18.34 19.19 -9.68
C ALA A 91 -18.40 19.58 -8.20
N ALA A 92 -19.40 20.38 -7.81
CA ALA A 92 -19.61 20.76 -6.43
C ALA A 92 -20.13 19.59 -5.59
N GLN A 93 -21.01 18.78 -6.14
CA GLN A 93 -21.48 17.55 -5.47
C GLN A 93 -20.31 16.57 -5.25
N ASN A 94 -19.47 16.33 -6.26
CA ASN A 94 -18.29 15.50 -6.08
C ASN A 94 -17.35 16.06 -5.00
N ARG A 95 -17.15 17.37 -4.96
CA ARG A 95 -16.32 18.00 -3.91
C ARG A 95 -16.95 17.85 -2.53
N MET A 96 -18.26 18.04 -2.38
CA MET A 96 -18.94 17.80 -1.09
C MET A 96 -18.81 16.33 -0.66
N GLY A 97 -18.96 15.38 -1.58
CA GLY A 97 -18.70 13.96 -1.32
C GLY A 97 -17.31 13.73 -0.74
N TYR A 98 -16.28 14.31 -1.37
CA TYR A 98 -14.89 14.21 -0.88
C TYR A 98 -14.70 14.85 0.52
N LEU A 99 -15.34 16.00 0.78
CA LEU A 99 -15.25 16.65 2.09
C LEU A 99 -15.88 15.79 3.19
N TYR A 100 -17.05 15.17 2.94
CA TYR A 100 -17.70 14.27 3.89
C TYR A 100 -16.93 12.95 4.06
N GLU A 101 -16.38 12.38 2.97
CA GLU A 101 -15.56 11.17 3.03
C GLU A 101 -14.35 11.33 3.94
N ASN A 102 -13.71 12.48 3.90
CA ASN A 102 -12.47 12.75 4.64
C ASN A 102 -12.63 13.55 5.94
N GLY A 103 -13.83 14.04 6.24
CA GLY A 103 -14.07 14.88 7.42
C GLY A 103 -13.36 16.24 7.34
N LEU A 104 -13.28 16.86 6.15
CA LEU A 104 -12.55 18.09 5.92
C LEU A 104 -13.48 19.30 6.08
N GLY A 105 -13.45 19.92 7.26
CA GLY A 105 -14.28 21.07 7.62
C GLY A 105 -15.76 20.75 7.82
N VAL A 106 -16.14 19.48 7.65
CA VAL A 106 -17.42 18.87 8.02
C VAL A 106 -17.14 17.59 8.80
N PRO A 107 -18.03 17.10 9.68
CA PRO A 107 -17.90 15.78 10.28
C PRO A 107 -17.83 14.70 9.19
N GLN A 108 -16.95 13.70 9.38
CA GLN A 108 -16.87 12.58 8.45
C GLN A 108 -18.20 11.82 8.41
N ASP A 109 -18.76 11.66 7.21
CA ASP A 109 -20.00 10.91 6.97
C ASP A 109 -19.96 10.23 5.62
N PHE A 110 -19.69 8.92 5.62
CA PHE A 110 -19.62 8.11 4.40
C PHE A 110 -20.99 7.98 3.69
N LEU A 111 -22.10 8.04 4.43
CA LEU A 111 -23.42 7.97 3.81
C LEU A 111 -23.71 9.24 3.00
N GLU A 112 -23.46 10.41 3.59
CA GLU A 112 -23.60 11.68 2.86
C GLU A 112 -22.58 11.77 1.71
N ALA A 113 -21.34 11.29 1.88
CA ALA A 113 -20.36 11.20 0.81
C ALA A 113 -20.90 10.38 -0.37
N ALA A 114 -21.44 9.18 -0.10
CA ALA A 114 -22.02 8.32 -1.15
C ALA A 114 -23.20 8.99 -1.87
N ARG A 115 -24.07 9.70 -1.16
CA ARG A 115 -25.19 10.45 -1.75
C ARG A 115 -24.72 11.52 -2.72
N TYR A 116 -23.74 12.31 -2.30
CA TYR A 116 -23.17 13.37 -3.15
C TYR A 116 -22.43 12.79 -4.37
N PHE A 117 -21.62 11.72 -4.18
CA PHE A 117 -20.97 11.06 -5.30
C PHE A 117 -21.99 10.42 -6.25
N SER A 118 -23.08 9.82 -5.75
CA SER A 118 -24.15 9.26 -6.58
C SER A 118 -24.79 10.35 -7.44
N SER A 119 -25.16 11.47 -6.83
CA SER A 119 -25.77 12.58 -7.56
C SER A 119 -24.87 13.16 -8.66
N ALA A 120 -23.55 13.19 -8.43
CA ALA A 120 -22.58 13.63 -9.42
C ALA A 120 -22.31 12.55 -10.50
N ALA A 121 -22.30 11.26 -10.10
CA ALA A 121 -22.11 10.13 -11.00
C ALA A 121 -23.27 9.94 -11.99
N GLU A 122 -24.51 10.17 -11.54
CA GLU A 122 -25.71 10.18 -12.39
C GLU A 122 -25.60 11.23 -13.51
N GLN A 123 -24.90 12.34 -13.26
CA GLN A 123 -24.57 13.34 -14.26
C GLN A 123 -23.34 12.96 -15.13
N LYS A 124 -22.89 11.69 -15.04
CA LYS A 124 -21.77 11.13 -15.80
C LYS A 124 -20.41 11.80 -15.53
N LEU A 125 -20.21 12.41 -14.38
CA LEU A 125 -18.91 12.93 -13.99
C LEU A 125 -17.95 11.77 -13.67
N ALA A 126 -16.94 11.54 -14.51
CA ALA A 126 -16.04 10.39 -14.42
C ALA A 126 -15.38 10.24 -13.05
N VAL A 127 -14.91 11.36 -12.46
CA VAL A 127 -14.28 11.35 -11.12
C VAL A 127 -15.29 10.92 -10.04
N ALA A 128 -16.55 11.34 -10.15
CA ALA A 128 -17.59 10.94 -9.21
C ALA A 128 -17.97 9.46 -9.36
N GLN A 129 -18.04 8.96 -10.60
CA GLN A 129 -18.24 7.53 -10.85
C GLN A 129 -17.09 6.70 -10.25
N HIS A 130 -15.86 7.11 -10.42
CA HIS A 130 -14.70 6.47 -9.79
C HIS A 130 -14.81 6.49 -8.24
N ASN A 131 -15.09 7.64 -7.64
CA ASN A 131 -15.21 7.77 -6.18
C ASN A 131 -16.36 6.91 -5.63
N LEU A 132 -17.52 6.91 -6.30
CA LEU A 132 -18.63 6.05 -5.91
C LEU A 132 -18.29 4.55 -6.08
N GLY A 133 -17.56 4.19 -7.14
CA GLY A 133 -17.02 2.85 -7.32
C GLY A 133 -16.16 2.40 -6.15
N HIS A 134 -15.28 3.30 -5.67
CA HIS A 134 -14.43 3.06 -4.49
C HIS A 134 -15.28 2.83 -3.23
N MET A 135 -16.34 3.61 -3.02
CA MET A 135 -17.24 3.40 -1.89
C MET A 135 -17.94 2.03 -1.92
N TYR A 136 -18.39 1.57 -3.10
CA TYR A 136 -18.93 0.21 -3.25
C TYR A 136 -17.87 -0.89 -3.07
N GLN A 137 -16.64 -0.66 -3.52
CA GLN A 137 -15.54 -1.62 -3.35
C GLN A 137 -15.21 -1.88 -1.89
N TYR A 138 -15.23 -0.84 -1.04
CA TYR A 138 -14.87 -0.93 0.37
C TYR A 138 -16.07 -0.99 1.33
N GLY A 139 -17.28 -0.79 0.84
CA GLY A 139 -18.49 -0.78 1.68
C GLY A 139 -18.58 0.45 2.57
N GLN A 140 -18.12 1.61 2.09
CA GLN A 140 -18.12 2.87 2.83
C GLN A 140 -19.41 3.66 2.53
N GLY A 141 -20.29 3.79 3.52
CA GLY A 141 -21.59 4.48 3.39
C GLY A 141 -22.61 3.76 2.51
N VAL A 142 -22.19 2.68 1.84
CA VAL A 142 -23.03 1.79 1.02
C VAL A 142 -22.62 0.34 1.29
N PRO A 143 -23.53 -0.64 1.14
CA PRO A 143 -23.14 -2.06 1.19
C PRO A 143 -22.08 -2.38 0.13
N ARG A 144 -21.09 -3.18 0.52
CA ARG A 144 -20.01 -3.57 -0.41
C ARG A 144 -20.58 -4.35 -1.60
N ASP A 145 -20.26 -3.89 -2.81
CA ASP A 145 -20.70 -4.49 -4.07
C ASP A 145 -19.61 -4.31 -5.15
N TYR A 146 -18.83 -5.36 -5.36
CA TYR A 146 -17.75 -5.35 -6.35
C TYR A 146 -18.25 -5.26 -7.80
N ALA A 147 -19.43 -5.80 -8.12
CA ALA A 147 -19.97 -5.74 -9.47
C ALA A 147 -20.37 -4.30 -9.81
N ARG A 148 -21.01 -3.62 -8.87
CA ARG A 148 -21.38 -2.21 -9.02
C ARG A 148 -20.16 -1.29 -9.05
N ALA A 149 -19.11 -1.60 -8.25
CA ALA A 149 -17.84 -0.89 -8.31
C ALA A 149 -17.20 -1.01 -9.69
N ALA A 150 -17.11 -2.22 -10.24
CA ALA A 150 -16.52 -2.47 -11.56
C ALA A 150 -17.31 -1.79 -12.69
N ASP A 151 -18.64 -1.76 -12.61
CA ASP A 151 -19.48 -1.03 -13.58
C ASP A 151 -19.20 0.47 -13.57
N LEU A 152 -19.13 1.07 -12.38
CA LEU A 152 -18.82 2.50 -12.20
C LEU A 152 -17.40 2.85 -12.67
N TYR A 153 -16.42 1.99 -12.35
CA TYR A 153 -15.08 2.12 -12.89
C TYR A 153 -15.06 2.01 -14.42
N GLY A 154 -15.86 1.10 -14.99
CA GLY A 154 -16.03 0.95 -16.42
C GLY A 154 -16.58 2.21 -17.10
N GLN A 155 -17.59 2.84 -16.50
CA GLN A 155 -18.16 4.08 -16.98
C GLN A 155 -17.12 5.24 -16.94
N ALA A 156 -16.35 5.35 -15.87
CA ALA A 156 -15.32 6.36 -15.73
C ALA A 156 -14.11 6.08 -16.65
N ALA A 157 -13.70 4.82 -16.79
CA ALA A 157 -12.63 4.37 -17.67
C ALA A 157 -12.95 4.63 -19.16
N ALA A 158 -14.20 4.45 -19.57
CA ALA A 158 -14.67 4.74 -20.92
C ALA A 158 -14.59 6.24 -21.26
N GLN A 159 -14.60 7.11 -20.25
CA GLN A 159 -14.36 8.55 -20.39
C GLN A 159 -12.88 8.93 -20.37
N GLY A 160 -11.98 7.93 -20.27
CA GLY A 160 -10.53 8.14 -20.30
C GLY A 160 -9.90 8.42 -18.94
N LEU A 161 -10.61 8.27 -17.81
CA LEU A 161 -10.02 8.49 -16.49
C LEU A 161 -9.01 7.39 -16.16
N GLY A 162 -7.72 7.72 -16.11
CA GLY A 162 -6.61 6.77 -15.89
C GLY A 162 -6.73 6.00 -14.57
N ALA A 163 -7.08 6.69 -13.47
CA ALA A 163 -7.32 6.04 -12.18
C ALA A 163 -8.41 4.95 -12.27
N ALA A 164 -9.52 5.24 -12.97
CA ALA A 164 -10.59 4.26 -13.15
C ALA A 164 -10.18 3.10 -14.08
N GLN A 165 -9.36 3.37 -15.09
CA GLN A 165 -8.78 2.33 -15.94
C GLN A 165 -7.88 1.40 -15.11
N ASN A 166 -7.07 1.93 -14.19
CA ASN A 166 -6.28 1.11 -13.28
C ASN A 166 -7.17 0.24 -12.37
N GLU A 167 -8.16 0.82 -11.70
CA GLU A 167 -9.05 0.07 -10.80
C GLU A 167 -9.83 -1.03 -11.53
N LEU A 168 -10.35 -0.73 -12.73
CA LEU A 168 -11.01 -1.73 -13.55
C LEU A 168 -10.03 -2.82 -14.03
N GLY A 169 -8.79 -2.43 -14.34
CA GLY A 169 -7.71 -3.35 -14.66
C GLY A 169 -7.44 -4.33 -13.53
N GLU A 170 -7.37 -3.83 -12.28
CA GLU A 170 -7.23 -4.67 -11.09
C GLU A 170 -8.45 -5.59 -10.87
N ALA A 171 -9.66 -5.07 -11.10
CA ALA A 171 -10.87 -5.87 -11.02
C ALA A 171 -10.82 -7.06 -12.00
N TYR A 172 -10.41 -6.84 -13.26
CA TYR A 172 -10.22 -7.92 -14.24
C TYR A 172 -9.06 -8.85 -13.89
N ALA A 173 -7.95 -8.34 -13.36
CA ALA A 173 -6.81 -9.17 -12.97
C ALA A 173 -7.14 -10.16 -11.84
N ARG A 174 -7.96 -9.72 -10.89
CA ARG A 174 -8.40 -10.51 -9.72
C ARG A 174 -9.70 -11.29 -9.96
N GLY A 175 -10.52 -10.87 -10.90
CA GLY A 175 -11.89 -11.39 -11.09
C GLY A 175 -12.87 -10.89 -10.03
N THR A 176 -12.69 -9.66 -9.53
CA THR A 176 -13.55 -9.06 -8.51
C THR A 176 -14.63 -8.19 -9.15
N GLY A 177 -15.89 -8.63 -9.04
CA GLY A 177 -17.04 -7.94 -9.64
C GLY A 177 -17.18 -8.14 -11.16
N VAL A 178 -16.15 -8.66 -11.83
CA VAL A 178 -16.13 -9.02 -13.25
C VAL A 178 -15.42 -10.36 -13.44
N PRO A 179 -15.70 -11.12 -14.51
CA PRO A 179 -14.94 -12.33 -14.81
C PRO A 179 -13.45 -12.03 -15.01
N LYS A 180 -12.58 -12.85 -14.43
CA LYS A 180 -11.12 -12.68 -14.55
C LYS A 180 -10.69 -12.66 -16.02
N SER A 181 -9.91 -11.65 -16.41
CA SER A 181 -9.38 -11.50 -17.77
C SER A 181 -8.05 -10.74 -17.77
N GLU A 182 -6.96 -11.46 -17.84
CA GLU A 182 -5.63 -10.84 -17.87
C GLU A 182 -5.41 -9.98 -19.12
N ALA A 183 -5.98 -10.36 -20.26
CA ALA A 183 -5.90 -9.56 -21.48
C ALA A 183 -6.67 -8.23 -21.36
N SER A 184 -7.80 -8.21 -20.66
CA SER A 184 -8.54 -6.96 -20.39
C SER A 184 -7.79 -6.09 -19.37
N ALA A 185 -7.25 -6.70 -18.32
CA ALA A 185 -6.41 -6.01 -17.33
C ALA A 185 -5.20 -5.36 -18.00
N PHE A 186 -4.47 -6.09 -18.84
CA PHE A 186 -3.32 -5.57 -19.58
C PHE A 186 -3.66 -4.33 -20.41
N ARG A 187 -4.75 -4.39 -21.18
CA ARG A 187 -5.18 -3.25 -22.02
C ARG A 187 -5.50 -2.02 -21.18
N LEU A 188 -6.19 -2.20 -20.06
CA LEU A 188 -6.58 -1.12 -19.17
C LEU A 188 -5.37 -0.52 -18.45
N PHE A 189 -4.46 -1.35 -17.95
CA PHE A 189 -3.22 -0.86 -17.35
C PHE A 189 -2.34 -0.12 -18.37
N LEU A 190 -2.30 -0.57 -19.64
CA LEU A 190 -1.56 0.12 -20.69
C LEU A 190 -2.14 1.54 -20.92
N LEU A 191 -3.46 1.67 -21.06
CA LEU A 191 -4.12 2.98 -21.23
C LEU A 191 -3.87 3.92 -20.05
N ALA A 192 -3.95 3.41 -18.81
CA ALA A 192 -3.69 4.19 -17.61
C ALA A 192 -2.20 4.56 -17.46
N ALA A 193 -1.28 3.63 -17.76
CA ALA A 193 0.16 3.83 -17.67
C ALA A 193 0.66 4.87 -18.68
N GLU A 194 0.11 4.91 -19.88
CA GLU A 194 0.39 5.92 -20.91
C GLU A 194 -0.04 7.34 -20.48
N GLN A 195 -1.08 7.44 -19.64
CA GLN A 195 -1.48 8.70 -19.00
C GLN A 195 -0.59 9.07 -17.81
N GLY A 196 0.31 8.19 -17.41
CA GLY A 196 1.24 8.41 -16.31
C GLY A 196 0.75 7.98 -14.94
N GLU A 197 -0.29 7.15 -14.85
CA GLU A 197 -0.72 6.56 -13.58
C GLU A 197 0.36 5.61 -13.06
N ALA A 198 1.02 5.98 -11.95
CA ALA A 198 2.18 5.25 -11.43
C ALA A 198 1.82 3.81 -11.01
N SER A 199 0.65 3.61 -10.40
CA SER A 199 0.16 2.26 -10.03
C SER A 199 -0.08 1.39 -11.26
N ALA A 200 -0.63 1.97 -12.33
CA ALA A 200 -0.82 1.25 -13.59
C ALA A 200 0.51 0.92 -14.29
N GLN A 201 1.49 1.81 -14.22
CA GLN A 201 2.85 1.55 -14.72
C GLN A 201 3.49 0.38 -13.95
N GLN A 202 3.34 0.32 -12.64
CA GLN A 202 3.78 -0.80 -11.81
C GLN A 202 3.06 -2.10 -12.22
N ASN A 203 1.73 -2.09 -12.29
CA ASN A 203 0.94 -3.25 -12.66
C ASN A 203 1.29 -3.77 -14.06
N LEU A 204 1.46 -2.87 -15.02
CA LEU A 204 1.88 -3.20 -16.39
C LEU A 204 3.30 -3.79 -16.42
N GLY A 205 4.23 -3.24 -15.62
CA GLY A 205 5.57 -3.77 -15.44
C GLY A 205 5.54 -5.21 -14.93
N VAL A 206 4.70 -5.51 -13.94
CA VAL A 206 4.49 -6.88 -13.42
C VAL A 206 3.93 -7.80 -14.51
N MET A 207 2.93 -7.34 -15.29
CA MET A 207 2.36 -8.16 -16.36
C MET A 207 3.39 -8.51 -17.44
N TYR A 208 4.26 -7.58 -17.82
CA TYR A 208 5.39 -7.88 -18.73
C TYR A 208 6.44 -8.79 -18.08
N LEU A 209 6.73 -8.62 -16.79
CA LEU A 209 7.69 -9.45 -16.06
C LEU A 209 7.25 -10.92 -15.99
N GLU A 210 5.96 -11.15 -15.77
CA GLU A 210 5.38 -12.49 -15.57
C GLU A 210 4.84 -13.11 -16.87
N GLY A 211 4.56 -12.28 -17.88
CA GLY A 211 3.92 -12.72 -19.14
C GLY A 211 2.42 -12.95 -18.98
N ARG A 212 1.75 -12.10 -18.17
CA ARG A 212 0.32 -12.18 -17.89
C ARG A 212 -0.46 -11.27 -18.84
N GLY A 213 -1.40 -11.82 -19.58
CA GLY A 213 -2.19 -11.06 -20.57
C GLY A 213 -1.37 -10.58 -21.79
N THR A 214 -0.06 -10.81 -21.80
CA THR A 214 0.88 -10.49 -22.87
C THR A 214 2.05 -11.47 -22.85
N ALA A 215 2.90 -11.44 -23.87
CA ALA A 215 4.17 -12.17 -23.83
C ALA A 215 5.13 -11.54 -22.81
N ARG A 216 5.91 -12.38 -22.12
CA ARG A 216 6.95 -11.91 -21.19
C ARG A 216 7.95 -11.01 -21.91
N ASN A 217 8.22 -9.84 -21.33
CA ASN A 217 9.14 -8.86 -21.90
C ASN A 217 9.84 -8.07 -20.78
N TYR A 218 11.02 -8.53 -20.40
CA TYR A 218 11.79 -7.90 -19.32
C TYR A 218 12.23 -6.45 -19.62
N PRO A 219 12.69 -6.08 -20.85
CA PRO A 219 12.98 -4.70 -21.19
C PRO A 219 11.77 -3.76 -21.00
N GLU A 220 10.57 -4.18 -21.40
CA GLU A 220 9.35 -3.40 -21.16
C GLU A 220 9.00 -3.31 -19.67
N ALA A 221 9.14 -4.42 -18.93
CA ALA A 221 8.95 -4.38 -17.47
C ALA A 221 9.88 -3.36 -16.80
N LEU A 222 11.16 -3.37 -17.16
CA LEU A 222 12.15 -2.40 -16.66
C LEU A 222 11.76 -0.96 -16.99
N ARG A 223 11.34 -0.71 -18.23
CA ARG A 223 10.91 0.62 -18.67
C ARG A 223 9.75 1.14 -17.82
N TRP A 224 8.71 0.31 -17.61
CA TRP A 224 7.53 0.71 -16.86
C TRP A 224 7.81 0.88 -15.36
N PHE A 225 8.59 -0.02 -14.75
CA PHE A 225 9.03 0.15 -13.36
C PHE A 225 9.86 1.41 -13.18
N SER A 226 10.75 1.75 -14.14
CA SER A 226 11.54 2.98 -14.09
C SER A 226 10.67 4.24 -14.15
N GLN A 227 9.62 4.23 -14.95
CA GLN A 227 8.66 5.35 -15.01
C GLN A 227 7.88 5.48 -13.70
N ALA A 228 7.36 4.37 -13.15
CA ALA A 228 6.67 4.37 -11.86
C ALA A 228 7.58 4.85 -10.72
N ALA A 229 8.84 4.40 -10.71
CA ALA A 229 9.86 4.83 -9.75
C ALA A 229 10.16 6.34 -9.86
N SER A 230 10.25 6.88 -11.07
CA SER A 230 10.47 8.33 -11.28
C SER A 230 9.34 9.20 -10.71
N ARG A 231 8.16 8.62 -10.53
CA ARG A 231 6.98 9.25 -9.89
C ARG A 231 6.90 9.00 -8.38
N GLY A 232 7.91 8.32 -7.82
CA GLY A 232 7.99 8.07 -6.38
C GLY A 232 7.21 6.85 -5.88
N LEU A 233 6.74 5.97 -6.78
CA LEU A 233 6.04 4.75 -6.34
C LEU A 233 7.02 3.78 -5.69
N VAL A 234 6.80 3.50 -4.40
CA VAL A 234 7.73 2.73 -3.56
C VAL A 234 7.86 1.28 -4.03
N ASP A 235 6.77 0.66 -4.45
CA ASP A 235 6.77 -0.71 -4.98
C ASP A 235 7.64 -0.84 -6.25
N ALA A 236 7.73 0.23 -7.04
CA ALA A 236 8.57 0.24 -8.23
C ALA A 236 10.07 0.24 -7.88
N TYR A 237 10.47 0.87 -6.77
CA TYR A 237 11.86 0.77 -6.28
C TYR A 237 12.22 -0.68 -5.96
N ARG A 238 11.34 -1.39 -5.25
CA ARG A 238 11.53 -2.80 -4.95
C ARG A 238 11.60 -3.64 -6.24
N SER A 239 10.68 -3.40 -7.18
CA SER A 239 10.66 -4.12 -8.46
C SER A 239 11.95 -3.92 -9.27
N LEU A 240 12.49 -2.70 -9.30
CA LEU A 240 13.79 -2.42 -9.92
C LEU A 240 14.93 -3.12 -9.20
N GLY A 241 14.94 -3.12 -7.86
CA GLY A 241 15.90 -3.87 -7.06
C GLY A 241 15.94 -5.33 -7.48
N HIS A 242 14.78 -5.97 -7.55
CA HIS A 242 14.63 -7.36 -7.97
C HIS A 242 15.11 -7.60 -9.43
N MET A 243 14.86 -6.66 -10.36
CA MET A 243 15.35 -6.82 -11.73
C MET A 243 16.88 -6.79 -11.81
N TYR A 244 17.54 -5.90 -11.06
CA TYR A 244 19.00 -5.84 -11.01
C TYR A 244 19.62 -7.01 -10.24
N GLU A 245 18.98 -7.47 -9.14
CA GLU A 245 19.44 -8.61 -8.35
C GLU A 245 19.51 -9.89 -9.20
N TYR A 246 18.46 -10.14 -10.01
CA TYR A 246 18.33 -11.38 -10.79
C TYR A 246 18.71 -11.24 -12.28
N GLY A 247 19.13 -10.06 -12.72
CA GLY A 247 19.50 -9.82 -14.13
C GLY A 247 18.33 -9.95 -15.10
N LYS A 248 17.12 -9.51 -14.69
CA LYS A 248 15.92 -9.60 -15.52
C LYS A 248 15.80 -8.37 -16.43
N GLY A 249 16.16 -8.50 -17.70
CA GLY A 249 16.11 -7.42 -18.69
C GLY A 249 17.26 -6.39 -18.60
N VAL A 250 18.17 -6.61 -17.68
CA VAL A 250 19.43 -5.87 -17.46
C VAL A 250 20.51 -6.87 -17.05
N ASP A 251 21.76 -6.49 -17.17
CA ASP A 251 22.85 -7.25 -16.55
C ASP A 251 22.67 -7.29 -15.02
N ARG A 252 22.96 -8.45 -14.44
CA ARG A 252 22.90 -8.60 -12.98
C ARG A 252 23.84 -7.62 -12.31
N ASP A 253 23.31 -6.79 -11.43
CA ASP A 253 24.04 -5.75 -10.71
C ASP A 253 23.53 -5.66 -9.25
N PRO A 254 24.08 -6.50 -8.35
CA PRO A 254 23.65 -6.49 -6.95
C PRO A 254 23.89 -5.15 -6.23
N VAL A 255 24.87 -4.35 -6.68
CA VAL A 255 25.12 -3.01 -6.11
C VAL A 255 23.93 -2.10 -6.39
N LYS A 256 23.45 -2.05 -7.64
CA LYS A 256 22.26 -1.30 -7.99
C LYS A 256 21.00 -1.87 -7.31
N ALA A 257 20.91 -3.18 -7.14
CA ALA A 257 19.80 -3.79 -6.41
C ALA A 257 19.72 -3.23 -4.98
N VAL A 258 20.85 -3.18 -4.26
CA VAL A 258 20.95 -2.56 -2.92
C VAL A 258 20.51 -1.11 -2.92
N GLU A 259 20.93 -0.32 -3.91
CA GLU A 259 20.52 1.10 -4.01
C GLU A 259 18.99 1.25 -4.12
N TRP A 260 18.36 0.44 -4.93
CA TRP A 260 16.92 0.46 -5.13
C TRP A 260 16.14 -0.06 -3.91
N TYR A 261 16.58 -1.19 -3.34
CA TYR A 261 15.97 -1.70 -2.11
C TYR A 261 16.11 -0.73 -0.95
N ARG A 262 17.26 -0.04 -0.83
CA ARG A 262 17.46 0.99 0.20
C ARG A 262 16.46 2.12 0.07
N LYS A 263 16.20 2.65 -1.14
CA LYS A 263 15.18 3.66 -1.36
C LYS A 263 13.80 3.20 -0.88
N ALA A 264 13.41 1.96 -1.19
CA ALA A 264 12.14 1.41 -0.74
C ALA A 264 12.10 1.17 0.79
N ALA A 265 13.19 0.66 1.36
CA ALA A 265 13.32 0.36 2.79
C ALA A 265 13.33 1.63 3.67
N GLU A 266 13.94 2.71 3.21
CA GLU A 266 13.98 4.01 3.91
C GLU A 266 12.60 4.66 4.01
N VAL A 267 11.74 4.47 2.99
CA VAL A 267 10.34 4.92 3.02
C VAL A 267 9.47 4.03 3.91
N GLY A 268 9.96 2.85 4.31
CA GLY A 268 9.29 1.97 5.26
C GLY A 268 8.69 0.69 4.64
N LEU A 269 8.98 0.37 3.37
CA LEU A 269 8.48 -0.86 2.77
C LEU A 269 9.11 -2.08 3.45
N VAL A 270 8.31 -2.83 4.19
CA VAL A 270 8.75 -3.96 5.02
C VAL A 270 9.49 -5.02 4.22
N THR A 271 8.95 -5.38 3.05
CA THR A 271 9.60 -6.38 2.17
C THR A 271 10.98 -5.94 1.71
N ALA A 272 11.15 -4.66 1.37
CA ALA A 272 12.46 -4.12 1.00
C ALA A 272 13.43 -4.04 2.20
N GLN A 273 12.93 -3.83 3.42
CA GLN A 273 13.75 -3.89 4.63
C GLN A 273 14.29 -5.30 4.87
N LEU A 274 13.46 -6.32 4.64
CA LEU A 274 13.88 -7.72 4.73
C LEU A 274 14.93 -8.06 3.66
N GLU A 275 14.67 -7.71 2.40
CA GLU A 275 15.58 -7.95 1.28
C GLU A 275 16.93 -7.24 1.50
N LEU A 276 16.92 -5.98 1.93
CA LEU A 276 18.13 -5.22 2.22
C LEU A 276 18.90 -5.80 3.42
N GLY A 277 18.17 -6.24 4.47
CA GLY A 277 18.76 -6.92 5.61
C GLY A 277 19.48 -8.22 5.19
N ASP A 278 18.88 -9.00 4.31
CA ASP A 278 19.48 -10.22 3.78
C ASP A 278 20.73 -9.91 2.93
N LEU A 279 20.70 -8.90 2.07
CA LEU A 279 21.86 -8.51 1.27
C LEU A 279 23.05 -8.09 2.16
N TYR A 280 22.82 -7.35 3.24
CA TYR A 280 23.87 -7.05 4.22
C TYR A 280 24.35 -8.29 4.96
N ARG A 281 23.43 -9.22 5.31
CA ARG A 281 23.75 -10.46 6.02
C ARG A 281 24.65 -11.40 5.22
N ILE A 282 24.43 -11.48 3.89
CA ILE A 282 25.22 -12.37 3.00
C ILE A 282 26.41 -11.65 2.35
N GLY A 283 26.41 -10.31 2.30
CA GLY A 283 27.45 -9.53 1.64
C GLY A 283 27.31 -9.47 0.12
N GLU A 284 26.07 -9.44 -0.38
CA GLU A 284 25.81 -9.37 -1.81
C GLU A 284 25.50 -7.93 -2.24
N GLY A 285 26.30 -7.39 -3.16
CA GLY A 285 26.19 -6.00 -3.61
C GLY A 285 26.68 -4.95 -2.58
N VAL A 286 26.94 -5.38 -1.37
CA VAL A 286 27.53 -4.60 -0.26
C VAL A 286 28.52 -5.45 0.51
N GLN A 287 29.40 -4.83 1.28
CA GLN A 287 30.22 -5.55 2.25
C GLN A 287 29.29 -6.20 3.30
N GLN A 288 29.57 -7.47 3.64
CA GLN A 288 28.83 -8.16 4.70
C GLN A 288 28.88 -7.36 6.01
N ASP A 289 27.71 -7.09 6.56
CA ASP A 289 27.58 -6.32 7.80
C ASP A 289 26.32 -6.78 8.58
N TYR A 290 26.55 -7.63 9.57
CA TYR A 290 25.48 -8.12 10.44
C TYR A 290 24.82 -7.03 11.28
N PHE A 291 25.54 -5.93 11.60
CA PHE A 291 24.97 -4.82 12.35
C PHE A 291 23.94 -4.07 11.50
N GLU A 292 24.27 -3.72 10.26
CA GLU A 292 23.31 -3.12 9.34
C GLU A 292 22.16 -4.09 9.03
N ALA A 293 22.44 -5.39 8.84
CA ALA A 293 21.39 -6.40 8.68
C ALA A 293 20.41 -6.40 9.86
N ALA A 294 20.91 -6.46 11.09
CA ALA A 294 20.08 -6.44 12.31
C ALA A 294 19.22 -5.17 12.41
N LYS A 295 19.75 -4.03 12.00
CA LYS A 295 19.03 -2.76 11.99
C LYS A 295 17.83 -2.79 11.03
N TRP A 296 17.99 -3.37 9.84
CA TRP A 296 16.89 -3.47 8.87
C TRP A 296 15.86 -4.51 9.29
N PHE A 297 16.27 -5.68 9.77
CA PHE A 297 15.35 -6.68 10.31
C PHE A 297 14.57 -6.16 11.52
N ARG A 298 15.21 -5.37 12.39
CA ARG A 298 14.52 -4.72 13.51
C ARG A 298 13.46 -3.74 13.04
N ARG A 299 13.72 -2.92 12.03
CA ARG A 299 12.71 -2.02 11.45
C ARG A 299 11.50 -2.78 10.89
N ALA A 300 11.72 -3.90 10.23
CA ALA A 300 10.65 -4.78 9.77
C ALA A 300 9.87 -5.39 10.96
N ALA A 301 10.56 -5.83 12.00
CA ALA A 301 9.99 -6.38 13.23
C ALA A 301 9.15 -5.34 14.00
N GLU A 302 9.63 -4.10 14.11
CA GLU A 302 8.90 -2.99 14.76
C GLU A 302 7.61 -2.62 14.03
N GLN A 303 7.48 -2.99 12.77
CA GLN A 303 6.24 -2.91 12.00
C GLN A 303 5.34 -4.15 12.15
N GLY A 304 5.69 -5.08 13.05
CA GLY A 304 4.92 -6.29 13.33
C GLY A 304 5.10 -7.40 12.28
N ASN A 305 6.15 -7.35 11.46
CA ASN A 305 6.36 -8.40 10.47
C ASN A 305 6.98 -9.65 11.11
N PRO A 306 6.33 -10.84 11.02
CA PRO A 306 6.78 -12.05 11.72
C PRO A 306 8.13 -12.60 11.18
N ILE A 307 8.50 -12.34 9.93
CA ILE A 307 9.81 -12.73 9.38
C ILE A 307 10.89 -11.84 10.02
N GLY A 308 10.65 -10.53 10.09
CA GLY A 308 11.55 -9.58 10.75
C GLY A 308 11.72 -9.90 12.23
N GLU A 309 10.61 -10.14 12.95
CA GLU A 309 10.61 -10.52 14.37
C GLU A 309 11.39 -11.82 14.62
N ASN A 310 11.13 -12.86 13.83
CA ASN A 310 11.88 -14.11 13.94
C ASN A 310 13.37 -13.90 13.66
N THR A 311 13.71 -13.16 12.60
CA THR A 311 15.10 -12.98 12.17
C THR A 311 15.89 -12.18 13.20
N ILE A 312 15.36 -11.07 13.69
CA ILE A 312 16.05 -10.29 14.75
C ILE A 312 16.12 -11.08 16.06
N GLY A 313 15.10 -11.84 16.42
CA GLY A 313 15.10 -12.73 17.58
C GLY A 313 16.20 -13.78 17.48
N TYR A 314 16.33 -14.42 16.32
CA TYR A 314 17.42 -15.38 16.05
C TYR A 314 18.80 -14.71 16.13
N MET A 315 18.96 -13.50 15.55
CA MET A 315 20.22 -12.75 15.61
C MET A 315 20.64 -12.42 17.06
N TYR A 316 19.69 -12.07 17.94
CA TYR A 316 19.97 -11.92 19.38
C TYR A 316 20.42 -13.22 20.02
N CYS A 317 19.81 -14.36 19.69
CA CYS A 317 20.23 -15.65 20.21
C CYS A 317 21.65 -16.06 19.79
N ARG A 318 22.06 -15.62 18.58
CA ARG A 318 23.38 -15.94 18.00
C ARG A 318 24.45 -14.90 18.35
N GLY A 319 24.07 -13.66 18.67
CA GLY A 319 24.99 -12.54 18.79
C GLY A 319 25.51 -12.04 17.44
N GLU A 320 24.69 -12.14 16.39
CA GLU A 320 25.03 -11.70 15.03
C GLU A 320 24.55 -10.25 14.81
N GLY A 321 25.50 -9.32 14.69
CA GLY A 321 25.23 -7.88 14.53
C GLY A 321 24.65 -7.19 15.76
N VAL A 322 24.37 -7.93 16.82
CA VAL A 322 23.88 -7.48 18.12
C VAL A 322 24.58 -8.27 19.22
N SER A 323 24.69 -7.71 20.43
CA SER A 323 25.17 -8.48 21.59
C SER A 323 24.24 -9.64 21.86
N ARG A 324 24.80 -10.84 22.08
CA ARG A 324 23.99 -12.03 22.36
C ARG A 324 23.14 -11.84 23.61
N ASP A 325 21.84 -12.00 23.44
CA ASP A 325 20.85 -11.88 24.50
C ASP A 325 19.67 -12.81 24.20
N TYR A 326 19.68 -13.96 24.85
CA TYR A 326 18.61 -14.96 24.69
C TYR A 326 17.24 -14.46 25.17
N ARG A 327 17.19 -13.56 26.15
CA ARG A 327 15.93 -13.02 26.64
C ARG A 327 15.28 -12.12 25.60
N GLN A 328 16.02 -11.16 25.04
CA GLN A 328 15.53 -10.34 23.94
C GLN A 328 15.20 -11.20 22.72
N GLY A 329 16.01 -12.24 22.44
CA GLY A 329 15.73 -13.20 21.39
C GLY A 329 14.38 -13.88 21.57
N ALA A 330 14.10 -14.40 22.80
CA ALA A 330 12.84 -15.03 23.13
C ALA A 330 11.64 -14.06 23.02
N GLU A 331 11.79 -12.82 23.45
CA GLU A 331 10.73 -11.79 23.36
C GLU A 331 10.32 -11.51 21.89
N TRP A 332 11.28 -11.42 20.98
CA TRP A 332 10.98 -11.24 19.55
C TRP A 332 10.42 -12.51 18.91
N LEU A 333 10.98 -13.68 19.24
CA LEU A 333 10.48 -14.96 18.75
C LEU A 333 9.04 -15.23 19.24
N GLN A 334 8.69 -14.81 20.46
CA GLN A 334 7.34 -14.92 20.99
C GLN A 334 6.34 -14.12 20.15
N LYS A 335 6.65 -12.87 19.80
CA LYS A 335 5.78 -12.04 18.96
C LYS A 335 5.50 -12.69 17.61
N ALA A 336 6.53 -13.21 16.94
CA ALA A 336 6.36 -13.93 15.68
C ALA A 336 5.60 -15.26 15.85
N ALA A 337 5.83 -15.99 16.94
CA ALA A 337 5.16 -17.25 17.25
C ALA A 337 3.66 -17.05 17.51
N ASP A 338 3.28 -15.95 18.17
CA ASP A 338 1.89 -15.58 18.42
C ASP A 338 1.14 -15.20 17.14
N GLN A 339 1.87 -14.76 16.10
CA GLN A 339 1.35 -14.58 14.74
C GLN A 339 1.29 -15.88 13.92
N ASN A 340 1.44 -17.04 14.57
CA ASN A 340 1.45 -18.36 13.94
C ASN A 340 2.60 -18.58 12.93
N TYR A 341 3.74 -17.90 13.11
CA TYR A 341 4.91 -18.09 12.26
C TYR A 341 5.70 -19.34 12.70
N ALA A 342 5.58 -20.42 11.94
CA ALA A 342 6.07 -21.76 12.33
C ALA A 342 7.58 -21.82 12.61
N LEU A 343 8.42 -20.99 11.95
CA LEU A 343 9.85 -20.96 12.23
C LEU A 343 10.14 -20.36 13.61
N ALA A 344 9.44 -19.29 13.97
CA ALA A 344 9.57 -18.68 15.30
C ALA A 344 9.05 -19.63 16.40
N GLN A 345 7.93 -20.32 16.17
CA GLN A 345 7.43 -21.35 17.08
C GLN A 345 8.48 -22.45 17.31
N SER A 346 9.14 -22.91 16.22
CA SER A 346 10.22 -23.90 16.33
C SER A 346 11.41 -23.37 17.14
N ASN A 347 11.86 -22.16 16.85
CA ASN A 347 12.99 -21.51 17.55
C ASN A 347 12.67 -21.30 19.03
N LEU A 348 11.44 -20.86 19.35
CA LEU A 348 11.00 -20.67 20.72
C LEU A 348 10.92 -21.98 21.48
N GLY A 349 10.46 -23.07 20.84
CA GLY A 349 10.49 -24.41 21.38
C GLY A 349 11.90 -24.84 21.79
N VAL A 350 12.92 -24.53 20.98
CA VAL A 350 14.34 -24.78 21.31
C VAL A 350 14.79 -23.99 22.55
N LEU A 351 14.38 -22.70 22.67
CA LEU A 351 14.73 -21.89 23.83
C LEU A 351 14.13 -22.45 25.12
N TYR A 352 12.85 -22.86 25.12
CA TYR A 352 12.22 -23.47 26.30
C TYR A 352 12.80 -24.85 26.63
N GLN A 353 13.15 -25.66 25.61
CA GLN A 353 13.79 -26.95 25.81
C GLN A 353 15.14 -26.85 26.52
N ASN A 354 15.86 -25.78 26.29
CA ASN A 354 17.24 -25.60 26.80
C ASN A 354 17.33 -24.55 27.92
N GLY A 355 16.24 -23.88 28.30
CA GLY A 355 16.24 -22.82 29.32
C GLY A 355 17.07 -21.60 28.91
N LEU A 356 17.06 -21.23 27.62
CA LEU A 356 17.85 -20.13 27.08
C LEU A 356 16.98 -18.86 27.00
N GLY A 357 17.25 -17.91 27.89
CA GLY A 357 16.52 -16.63 27.99
C GLY A 357 15.09 -16.76 28.54
N VAL A 358 14.61 -17.97 28.67
CA VAL A 358 13.32 -18.37 29.27
C VAL A 358 13.55 -19.49 30.30
N PRO A 359 12.65 -19.70 31.28
CA PRO A 359 12.74 -20.85 32.17
C PRO A 359 12.70 -22.17 31.40
N LEU A 360 13.52 -23.14 31.80
CA LEU A 360 13.45 -24.50 31.21
C LEU A 360 12.04 -25.06 31.40
N SER A 361 11.38 -25.42 30.31
CA SER A 361 10.01 -25.98 30.35
C SER A 361 9.77 -26.91 29.17
N TYR A 362 9.73 -28.21 29.42
CA TYR A 362 9.36 -29.19 28.40
C TYR A 362 7.89 -29.09 27.96
N PRO A 363 6.91 -28.76 28.83
CA PRO A 363 5.54 -28.51 28.39
C PRO A 363 5.43 -27.33 27.39
N GLU A 364 6.11 -26.22 27.66
CA GLU A 364 6.17 -25.07 26.71
C GLU A 364 6.86 -25.48 25.40
N ALA A 365 8.02 -26.15 25.49
CA ALA A 365 8.71 -26.64 24.30
C ALA A 365 7.82 -27.54 23.45
N TYR A 366 7.08 -28.45 24.11
CA TYR A 366 6.12 -29.37 23.48
C TYR A 366 5.02 -28.59 22.75
N LYS A 367 4.43 -27.57 23.40
CA LYS A 367 3.44 -26.67 22.78
C LYS A 367 3.95 -26.09 21.49
N TRP A 368 5.10 -25.41 21.54
CA TRP A 368 5.64 -24.68 20.41
C TRP A 368 6.09 -25.61 19.27
N PHE A 369 6.71 -26.75 19.57
CA PHE A 369 7.04 -27.73 18.53
C PHE A 369 5.79 -28.37 17.92
N THR A 370 4.72 -28.58 18.69
CA THR A 370 3.45 -29.12 18.17
C THR A 370 2.81 -28.14 17.18
N LEU A 371 2.75 -26.85 17.51
CA LEU A 371 2.20 -25.81 16.65
C LEU A 371 3.03 -25.68 15.36
N ALA A 372 4.35 -25.72 15.46
CA ALA A 372 5.26 -25.65 14.31
C ALA A 372 5.26 -26.93 13.44
N ALA A 373 4.82 -28.06 13.96
CA ALA A 373 4.95 -29.37 13.29
C ALA A 373 4.12 -29.50 12.01
N ASN A 374 3.03 -28.75 11.86
CA ASN A 374 2.16 -28.79 10.68
C ASN A 374 2.88 -28.36 9.40
N GLY A 375 3.85 -27.42 9.49
CA GLY A 375 4.61 -26.92 8.34
C GLY A 375 6.08 -27.43 8.28
N ARG A 376 6.66 -28.02 9.37
CA ARG A 376 8.12 -28.25 9.48
C ARG A 376 8.49 -29.65 9.92
N ALA A 377 9.25 -30.35 9.08
CA ALA A 377 9.77 -31.69 9.39
C ALA A 377 10.76 -31.69 10.57
N THR A 378 11.56 -30.63 10.73
CA THR A 378 12.49 -30.45 11.85
C THR A 378 11.77 -30.36 13.17
N SER A 379 10.67 -29.61 13.27
CA SER A 379 9.84 -29.49 14.45
C SER A 379 9.16 -30.81 14.83
N ARG A 380 8.73 -31.60 13.84
CA ARG A 380 8.20 -32.95 14.08
C ARG A 380 9.23 -33.89 14.73
N ARG A 381 10.48 -33.85 14.26
CA ARG A 381 11.57 -34.63 14.86
C ARG A 381 11.89 -34.18 16.30
N ALA A 382 11.97 -32.87 16.50
CA ALA A 382 12.21 -32.31 17.84
C ALA A 382 11.09 -32.64 18.80
N LEU A 383 9.83 -32.55 18.36
CA LEU A 383 8.65 -32.96 19.15
C LEU A 383 8.71 -34.44 19.55
N GLN A 384 9.07 -35.33 18.62
CA GLN A 384 9.19 -36.76 18.88
C GLN A 384 10.29 -37.04 19.93
N ALA A 385 11.48 -36.50 19.75
CA ALA A 385 12.59 -36.67 20.68
C ALA A 385 12.26 -36.09 22.07
N LEU A 386 11.58 -34.92 22.12
CA LEU A 386 11.15 -34.33 23.39
C LEU A 386 10.13 -35.21 24.12
N ALA A 387 9.17 -35.77 23.39
CA ALA A 387 8.13 -36.59 23.97
C ALA A 387 8.69 -37.89 24.63
N GLU A 388 9.84 -38.40 24.17
CA GLU A 388 10.51 -39.58 24.75
C GLU A 388 11.11 -39.34 26.15
N ILE A 389 11.50 -38.07 26.43
CA ILE A 389 12.12 -37.69 27.71
C ILE A 389 11.13 -37.06 28.70
N MET A 390 9.94 -36.69 28.24
CA MET A 390 8.92 -36.04 29.07
C MET A 390 8.22 -37.06 29.99
N THR A 391 7.92 -36.62 31.21
CA THR A 391 7.01 -37.36 32.09
C THR A 391 5.57 -37.33 31.57
N LYS A 392 4.74 -38.29 32.00
CA LYS A 392 3.30 -38.29 31.66
C LYS A 392 2.56 -37.01 32.10
N ALA A 393 3.00 -36.41 33.21
CA ALA A 393 2.43 -35.13 33.69
C ALA A 393 2.77 -33.98 32.77
N GLN A 394 4.04 -33.83 32.42
CA GLN A 394 4.51 -32.79 31.48
C GLN A 394 3.84 -32.89 30.09
N LEU A 395 3.68 -34.15 29.60
CA LEU A 395 3.02 -34.37 28.31
C LEU A 395 1.53 -33.97 28.35
N ARG A 396 0.83 -34.23 29.46
CA ARG A 396 -0.57 -33.78 29.63
C ARG A 396 -0.66 -32.26 29.69
N GLU A 397 0.24 -31.65 30.44
CA GLU A 397 0.33 -30.17 30.52
C GLU A 397 0.60 -29.53 29.16
N GLY A 398 1.60 -30.03 28.42
CA GLY A 398 1.91 -29.52 27.08
C GLY A 398 0.74 -29.65 26.09
N LYS A 399 0.01 -30.77 26.13
CA LYS A 399 -1.20 -30.96 25.32
C LYS A 399 -2.32 -29.98 25.70
N ALA A 400 -2.50 -29.72 26.99
CA ALA A 400 -3.47 -28.72 27.46
C ALA A 400 -3.10 -27.30 26.97
N MET A 401 -1.82 -26.96 27.04
CA MET A 401 -1.32 -25.65 26.51
C MET A 401 -1.54 -25.50 24.99
N VAL A 402 -1.38 -26.57 24.20
CA VAL A 402 -1.70 -26.54 22.76
C VAL A 402 -3.18 -26.27 22.54
N SER A 403 -4.06 -27.00 23.25
CA SER A 403 -5.51 -26.82 23.13
C SER A 403 -5.96 -25.42 23.54
N ASP A 404 -5.39 -24.90 24.62
CA ASP A 404 -5.67 -23.56 25.11
C ASP A 404 -5.25 -22.50 24.08
N TRP A 405 -4.02 -22.60 23.55
CA TRP A 405 -3.52 -21.68 22.52
C TRP A 405 -4.41 -21.71 21.28
N GLN A 406 -4.80 -22.89 20.80
CA GLN A 406 -5.67 -23.03 19.63
C GLN A 406 -7.07 -22.46 19.86
N SER A 407 -7.60 -22.55 21.08
CA SER A 407 -8.91 -21.99 21.42
C SER A 407 -8.94 -20.45 21.40
N HIS A 408 -7.82 -19.82 21.78
CA HIS A 408 -7.70 -18.36 21.82
C HIS A 408 -7.30 -17.74 20.47
N HIS A 409 -6.56 -18.47 19.64
CA HIS A 409 -6.08 -17.96 18.34
C HIS A 409 -6.96 -18.41 17.16
N GLY A 410 -8.00 -19.21 17.41
CA GLY A 410 -8.87 -19.78 16.40
C GLY A 410 -8.12 -20.69 15.43
N ASN A 411 -8.83 -21.30 14.48
CA ASN A 411 -8.22 -21.72 13.22
C ASN A 411 -7.90 -20.46 12.42
N LEU A 412 -6.82 -19.78 12.78
CA LEU A 412 -6.13 -18.91 11.85
C LEU A 412 -5.66 -19.86 10.74
N GLU A 413 -6.52 -20.06 9.73
CA GLU A 413 -6.07 -20.58 8.45
C GLU A 413 -4.81 -19.83 8.14
N LEU A 414 -3.76 -20.58 7.83
CA LEU A 414 -2.44 -20.10 7.45
C LEU A 414 -2.56 -18.90 6.52
N ALA A 415 -2.68 -17.71 7.08
CA ALA A 415 -2.70 -16.47 6.36
C ALA A 415 -1.26 -16.23 5.92
N GLY A 416 -0.87 -16.80 4.76
CA GLY A 416 0.39 -16.48 4.14
C GLY A 416 1.26 -17.63 3.67
N GLU A 417 0.78 -18.87 3.56
CA GLU A 417 1.58 -19.95 2.96
C GLU A 417 1.73 -19.90 1.43
N ASN A 418 1.24 -18.87 0.76
CA ASN A 418 1.41 -18.75 -0.68
C ASN A 418 2.36 -17.62 -1.03
N ALA A 419 3.57 -17.97 -1.41
CA ALA A 419 4.48 -17.39 -2.38
C ALA A 419 5.84 -16.86 -1.92
N GLN A 420 6.15 -16.65 -0.63
CA GLN A 420 7.50 -16.17 -0.25
C GLN A 420 8.29 -17.06 0.72
N ALA A 421 7.64 -18.00 1.42
CA ALA A 421 8.31 -18.88 2.37
C ALA A 421 9.18 -19.97 1.72
N THR A 422 8.95 -20.30 0.45
CA THR A 422 9.63 -21.41 -0.24
C THR A 422 11.03 -21.08 -0.74
N GLU A 423 11.36 -19.82 -1.01
CA GLU A 423 12.72 -19.46 -1.48
C GLU A 423 13.69 -19.21 -0.31
N LEU A 424 13.23 -18.68 0.82
CA LEU A 424 14.05 -18.49 2.03
C LEU A 424 14.28 -19.79 2.80
N ASP A 425 13.30 -20.70 2.82
CA ASP A 425 13.45 -22.02 3.47
C ASP A 425 14.46 -22.93 2.71
N SER A 426 14.58 -22.81 1.39
CA SER A 426 15.56 -23.60 0.62
C SER A 426 17.01 -23.16 0.89
N TYR A 427 17.22 -21.88 1.21
CA TYR A 427 18.55 -21.36 1.53
C TYR A 427 18.97 -21.69 2.98
N ALA A 428 18.03 -21.66 3.92
CA ALA A 428 18.30 -22.04 5.31
C ALA A 428 18.57 -23.54 5.50
N ALA A 429 18.06 -24.39 4.61
CA ALA A 429 18.29 -25.84 4.63
C ALA A 429 19.64 -26.27 4.01
N SER A 430 20.38 -25.40 3.36
CA SER A 430 21.63 -25.71 2.63
C SER A 430 22.91 -25.33 3.37
N GLN A 431 22.84 -24.89 4.61
CA GLN A 431 24.03 -24.61 5.43
C GLN A 431 24.23 -25.72 6.48
N PRO A 432 25.47 -26.26 6.63
CA PRO A 432 25.81 -27.37 7.50
C PRO A 432 25.66 -27.07 8.98
#